data_59c98c227bb87c95cf0ca73ec7d50534
#
_entry.id   59c98c227bb87c95cf0ca73ec7d50534
#
_cell.length_a   1.000
_cell.length_b   1.000
_cell.length_c   1.000
_cell.angle_alpha   90.00
_cell.angle_beta   90.00
_cell.angle_gamma   90.00
#
_symmetry.space_group_name_H-M   'P 1'
#
loop_
_entity.id
_entity.type
_entity.pdbx_description
1 polymer ?
#
loop_
_entity_poly.entity_id
_entity_poly.type
_entity_poly.pdbx_seq_one_letter_code
_entity_poly.pdbx_strand_id
1 'polypeptide(L)'
;VYPDPIISTGVDKKPDHEAKEKLTTIFEYFANLPPTPEGEKPQALDFTQEAQALFFEWENENTIKAKGEDNPAIEAHLSKYGAFVCSLALIIHLADNQEITPVSNISLLKAIGLTEYFESHARRIYGMVNKPDHSARSLAGKLDKLNSPFIASDFRNNSWTGLTTSEQRIKALNTLIARGYISEMKQPAENQRKPVSKYYINPLTRGE
;
A
#
# COMPACT_ATOMS: atom_id res chain seq x y z
N VAL A 1 0.42 6.48 5.65
CA VAL A 1 -0.90 7.14 5.67
C VAL A 1 -0.99 8.07 4.47
N TYR A 2 -2.06 7.96 3.67
CA TYR A 2 -2.34 8.86 2.56
C TYR A 2 -3.44 9.82 2.98
N PRO A 3 -3.14 11.10 3.27
CA PRO A 3 -4.09 12.04 3.83
C PRO A 3 -5.16 12.44 2.80
N ASP A 4 -6.37 12.72 3.30
CA ASP A 4 -7.38 13.39 2.49
C ASP A 4 -6.97 14.85 2.22
N PRO A 5 -7.38 15.44 1.09
CA PRO A 5 -7.16 16.86 0.86
C PRO A 5 -7.93 17.65 1.93
N ILE A 6 -7.19 18.30 2.82
CA ILE A 6 -7.76 19.13 3.88
C ILE A 6 -7.90 20.55 3.34
N ILE A 7 -9.11 21.07 3.31
CA ILE A 7 -9.32 22.52 3.20
C ILE A 7 -8.98 23.08 4.59
N SER A 8 -7.78 23.67 4.71
CA SER A 8 -7.33 24.27 5.96
C SER A 8 -8.18 25.49 6.28
N THR A 9 -9.12 25.32 7.21
CA THR A 9 -9.64 26.44 7.99
C THR A 9 -8.65 26.63 9.14
N GLY A 10 -7.88 27.70 9.15
CA GLY A 10 -6.92 27.97 10.23
C GLY A 10 -7.62 27.90 11.58
N VAL A 11 -7.30 26.86 12.34
CA VAL A 11 -7.83 26.67 13.70
C VAL A 11 -6.67 26.93 14.65
N ASP A 12 -6.70 28.09 15.29
CA ASP A 12 -5.79 28.40 16.38
C ASP A 12 -6.31 27.72 17.66
N LYS A 13 -5.80 26.50 17.94
CA LYS A 13 -6.06 25.76 19.17
C LYS A 13 -4.94 25.96 20.15
N LYS A 14 -5.28 26.28 21.40
CA LYS A 14 -4.30 26.29 22.49
C LYS A 14 -3.69 24.89 22.64
N PRO A 15 -2.38 24.81 22.97
CA PRO A 15 -1.74 23.54 23.28
C PRO A 15 -2.46 22.81 24.41
N ASP A 16 -2.69 21.53 24.24
CA ASP A 16 -3.21 20.65 25.30
C ASP A 16 -2.03 20.20 26.18
N HIS A 17 -1.84 20.89 27.30
CA HIS A 17 -0.73 20.63 28.22
C HIS A 17 -0.91 19.28 28.93
N GLU A 18 -2.14 18.90 29.29
CA GLU A 18 -2.43 17.63 29.96
C GLU A 18 -2.10 16.43 29.05
N ALA A 19 -2.53 16.49 27.78
CA ALA A 19 -2.19 15.48 26.82
C ALA A 19 -0.68 15.38 26.56
N LYS A 20 0.03 16.53 26.58
CA LYS A 20 1.48 16.56 26.45
C LYS A 20 2.18 15.91 27.65
N GLU A 21 1.77 16.21 28.86
CA GLU A 21 2.32 15.61 30.08
C GLU A 21 2.11 14.09 30.09
N LYS A 22 0.89 13.64 29.77
CA LYS A 22 0.59 12.21 29.66
C LYS A 22 1.49 11.53 28.62
N LEU A 23 1.67 12.15 27.46
CA LEU A 23 2.54 11.63 26.41
C LEU A 23 4.00 11.54 26.89
N THR A 24 4.49 12.56 27.59
CA THR A 24 5.84 12.57 28.17
C THR A 24 6.04 11.40 29.14
N THR A 25 5.09 11.17 30.02
CA THR A 25 5.13 10.04 30.99
C THR A 25 5.20 8.69 30.27
N ILE A 26 4.43 8.51 29.18
CA ILE A 26 4.47 7.29 28.38
C ILE A 26 5.85 7.10 27.73
N PHE A 27 6.44 8.15 27.14
CA PHE A 27 7.78 8.07 26.56
C PHE A 27 8.87 7.79 27.62
N GLU A 28 8.77 8.39 28.79
CA GLU A 28 9.69 8.13 29.90
C GLU A 28 9.59 6.67 30.37
N TYR A 29 8.38 6.12 30.45
CA TYR A 29 8.19 4.70 30.75
C TYR A 29 8.90 3.80 29.73
N PHE A 30 8.69 4.02 28.42
CA PHE A 30 9.35 3.23 27.40
C PHE A 30 10.88 3.39 27.39
N ALA A 31 11.38 4.60 27.63
CA ALA A 31 12.81 4.87 27.68
C ALA A 31 13.52 4.19 28.86
N ASN A 32 12.79 3.93 29.94
CA ASN A 32 13.31 3.30 31.16
C ASN A 32 13.05 1.78 31.22
N LEU A 33 12.44 1.18 30.17
CA LEU A 33 12.34 -0.28 30.11
C LEU A 33 13.74 -0.90 30.10
N PRO A 34 13.96 -1.97 30.91
CA PRO A 34 15.28 -2.61 30.96
C PRO A 34 15.67 -3.16 29.59
N PRO A 35 16.89 -2.90 29.14
CA PRO A 35 17.37 -3.50 27.88
C PRO A 35 17.46 -5.01 28.03
N THR A 36 17.22 -5.73 26.94
CA THR A 36 17.46 -7.18 26.91
C THR A 36 18.97 -7.45 27.11
N PRO A 37 19.37 -8.26 28.08
CA PRO A 37 20.79 -8.61 28.28
C PRO A 37 21.39 -9.22 27.00
N GLU A 38 22.69 -8.98 26.79
CA GLU A 38 23.40 -9.50 25.63
C GLU A 38 23.35 -11.05 25.61
N GLY A 39 22.93 -11.63 24.50
CA GLY A 39 22.78 -13.08 24.33
C GLY A 39 21.43 -13.66 24.79
N GLU A 40 20.56 -12.87 25.39
CA GLU A 40 19.20 -13.27 25.76
C GLU A 40 18.17 -12.87 24.70
N LYS A 41 17.03 -13.59 24.69
CA LYS A 41 15.90 -13.21 23.85
C LYS A 41 15.08 -12.12 24.54
N PRO A 42 14.52 -11.16 23.77
CA PRO A 42 13.58 -10.20 24.33
C PRO A 42 12.44 -10.91 25.07
N GLN A 43 11.98 -10.32 26.18
CA GLN A 43 10.82 -10.82 26.89
C GLN A 43 9.58 -10.72 25.99
N ALA A 44 8.93 -11.87 25.76
CA ALA A 44 7.63 -11.90 25.09
C ALA A 44 6.51 -11.70 26.12
N LEU A 45 5.46 -10.98 25.74
CA LEU A 45 4.22 -10.92 26.50
C LEU A 45 3.14 -11.72 25.76
N ASP A 46 2.48 -12.59 26.50
CA ASP A 46 1.35 -13.36 25.98
C ASP A 46 0.07 -12.52 25.99
N PHE A 47 -0.92 -12.93 25.24
CA PHE A 47 -2.28 -12.42 25.37
C PHE A 47 -2.97 -13.01 26.59
N THR A 48 -3.95 -12.29 27.15
CA THR A 48 -4.94 -12.94 28.03
C THR A 48 -5.71 -14.01 27.25
N GLN A 49 -6.34 -14.95 27.95
CA GLN A 49 -7.11 -16.03 27.28
C GLN A 49 -8.21 -15.48 26.37
N GLU A 50 -8.91 -14.41 26.82
CA GLU A 50 -9.95 -13.76 26.01
C GLU A 50 -9.34 -13.04 24.80
N ALA A 51 -8.21 -12.35 24.98
CA ALA A 51 -7.54 -11.68 23.87
C ALA A 51 -7.02 -12.68 22.83
N GLN A 52 -6.50 -13.81 23.28
CA GLN A 52 -6.01 -14.85 22.37
C GLN A 52 -7.15 -15.48 21.53
N ALA A 53 -8.30 -15.75 22.14
CA ALA A 53 -9.47 -16.26 21.43
C ALA A 53 -9.93 -15.25 20.36
N LEU A 54 -10.05 -13.98 20.75
CA LEU A 54 -10.41 -12.88 19.83
C LEU A 54 -9.39 -12.72 18.70
N PHE A 55 -8.09 -12.85 18.99
CA PHE A 55 -7.05 -12.75 17.97
C PHE A 55 -7.16 -13.84 16.91
N PHE A 56 -7.39 -15.10 17.31
CA PHE A 56 -7.55 -16.22 16.38
C PHE A 56 -8.79 -16.08 15.49
N GLU A 57 -9.90 -15.59 16.06
CA GLU A 57 -11.12 -15.32 15.29
C GLU A 57 -10.85 -14.26 14.22
N TRP A 58 -10.32 -13.11 14.63
CA TRP A 58 -9.97 -12.02 13.74
C TRP A 58 -8.92 -12.42 12.69
N GLU A 59 -7.86 -13.15 13.06
CA GLU A 59 -6.80 -13.58 12.15
C GLU A 59 -7.34 -14.51 11.06
N ASN A 60 -8.28 -15.41 11.42
CA ASN A 60 -8.96 -16.26 10.46
C ASN A 60 -9.78 -15.45 9.46
N GLU A 61 -10.55 -14.46 9.93
CA GLU A 61 -11.32 -13.55 9.07
C GLU A 61 -10.40 -12.75 8.14
N ASN A 62 -9.31 -12.18 8.68
CA ASN A 62 -8.34 -11.44 7.90
C ASN A 62 -7.64 -12.32 6.84
N THR A 63 -7.37 -13.58 7.17
CA THR A 63 -6.77 -14.54 6.23
C THR A 63 -7.74 -14.85 5.08
N ILE A 64 -9.02 -15.08 5.38
CA ILE A 64 -10.07 -15.29 4.35
C ILE A 64 -10.19 -14.05 3.47
N LYS A 65 -10.23 -12.87 4.07
CA LYS A 65 -10.29 -11.59 3.37
C LYS A 65 -9.09 -11.37 2.45
N ALA A 66 -7.87 -11.62 2.94
CA ALA A 66 -6.65 -11.49 2.16
C ALA A 66 -6.65 -12.41 0.94
N LYS A 67 -7.03 -13.68 1.10
CA LYS A 67 -7.11 -14.65 0.01
C LYS A 67 -8.21 -14.34 -1.02
N GLY A 68 -9.23 -13.60 -0.64
CA GLY A 68 -10.30 -13.14 -1.51
C GLY A 68 -9.98 -11.88 -2.32
N GLU A 69 -8.79 -11.30 -2.15
CA GLU A 69 -8.41 -10.07 -2.84
C GLU A 69 -7.93 -10.32 -4.28
N ASP A 70 -8.51 -9.59 -5.21
CA ASP A 70 -8.09 -9.63 -6.63
C ASP A 70 -6.76 -8.90 -6.88
N ASN A 71 -6.36 -8.01 -5.97
CA ASN A 71 -5.14 -7.23 -6.07
C ASN A 71 -4.01 -7.86 -5.26
N PRO A 72 -2.99 -8.48 -5.88
CA PRO A 72 -1.89 -9.15 -5.18
C PRO A 72 -1.12 -8.26 -4.21
N ALA A 73 -1.07 -6.94 -4.45
CA ALA A 73 -0.39 -6.02 -3.55
C ALA A 73 -1.19 -5.78 -2.26
N ILE A 74 -2.53 -5.79 -2.35
CA ILE A 74 -3.42 -5.70 -1.18
C ILE A 74 -3.41 -7.03 -0.43
N GLU A 75 -3.51 -8.16 -1.13
CA GLU A 75 -3.37 -9.50 -0.54
C GLU A 75 -2.09 -9.62 0.30
N ALA A 76 -0.94 -9.29 -0.30
CA ALA A 76 0.36 -9.32 0.38
C ALA A 76 0.44 -8.33 1.56
N HIS A 77 -0.28 -7.22 1.51
CA HIS A 77 -0.35 -6.24 2.58
C HIS A 77 -1.17 -6.76 3.76
N LEU A 78 -2.38 -7.27 3.51
CA LEU A 78 -3.27 -7.82 4.52
C LEU A 78 -2.69 -9.08 5.20
N SER A 79 -1.95 -9.89 4.46
CA SER A 79 -1.30 -11.09 5.00
C SER A 79 -0.26 -10.79 6.09
N LYS A 80 0.19 -9.55 6.23
CA LYS A 80 1.14 -9.11 7.27
C LYS A 80 0.44 -8.57 8.52
N TYR A 81 -0.87 -8.44 8.49
CA TYR A 81 -1.60 -7.78 9.57
C TYR A 81 -1.60 -8.57 10.87
N GLY A 82 -1.48 -9.91 10.86
CA GLY A 82 -1.37 -10.71 12.07
C GLY A 82 -0.23 -10.24 12.97
N ALA A 83 1.00 -10.20 12.44
CA ALA A 83 2.16 -9.70 13.19
C ALA A 83 2.05 -8.20 13.54
N PHE A 84 1.46 -7.39 12.65
CA PHE A 84 1.28 -5.98 12.85
C PHE A 84 0.31 -5.68 14.01
N VAL A 85 -0.81 -6.40 14.08
CA VAL A 85 -1.80 -6.28 15.18
C VAL A 85 -1.19 -6.69 16.52
N CYS A 86 -0.42 -7.78 16.57
CA CYS A 86 0.29 -8.16 17.79
C CYS A 86 1.22 -7.04 18.29
N SER A 87 1.99 -6.43 17.38
CA SER A 87 2.89 -5.32 17.73
C SER A 87 2.13 -4.08 18.20
N LEU A 88 1.03 -3.72 17.52
CA LEU A 88 0.18 -2.59 17.92
C LEU A 88 -0.49 -2.84 19.26
N ALA A 89 -1.04 -4.04 19.48
CA ALA A 89 -1.70 -4.40 20.73
C ALA A 89 -0.74 -4.31 21.92
N LEU A 90 0.50 -4.78 21.73
CA LEU A 90 1.55 -4.67 22.74
C LEU A 90 1.88 -3.20 23.07
N ILE A 91 2.11 -2.37 22.04
CA ILE A 91 2.42 -0.94 22.23
C ILE A 91 1.28 -0.23 22.93
N ILE A 92 0.03 -0.47 22.52
CA ILE A 92 -1.16 0.12 23.13
C ILE A 92 -1.29 -0.33 24.58
N HIS A 93 -1.09 -1.63 24.85
CA HIS A 93 -1.18 -2.18 26.20
C HIS A 93 -0.19 -1.53 27.15
N LEU A 94 1.07 -1.45 26.75
CA LEU A 94 2.14 -0.83 27.56
C LEU A 94 1.94 0.68 27.71
N ALA A 95 1.44 1.38 26.68
CA ALA A 95 1.15 2.80 26.76
C ALA A 95 -0.03 3.13 27.71
N ASP A 96 -1.05 2.29 27.72
CA ASP A 96 -2.25 2.50 28.55
C ASP A 96 -2.02 2.10 30.02
N ASN A 97 -1.31 0.99 30.26
CA ASN A 97 -1.18 0.41 31.60
C ASN A 97 0.18 0.69 32.26
N GLN A 98 1.24 0.89 31.46
CA GLN A 98 2.63 1.05 31.93
C GLN A 98 3.09 -0.10 32.86
N GLU A 99 2.61 -1.31 32.59
CA GLU A 99 2.91 -2.53 33.33
C GLU A 99 3.22 -3.68 32.37
N ILE A 100 4.17 -4.54 32.78
CA ILE A 100 4.53 -5.75 32.03
C ILE A 100 3.59 -6.88 32.46
N THR A 101 2.38 -6.87 31.93
CA THR A 101 1.33 -7.87 32.16
C THR A 101 0.83 -8.44 30.82
N PRO A 102 0.09 -9.58 30.80
CA PRO A 102 -0.48 -10.11 29.57
C PRO A 102 -1.35 -9.08 28.83
N VAL A 103 -1.20 -9.03 27.52
CA VAL A 103 -1.91 -8.06 26.65
C VAL A 103 -3.42 -8.30 26.70
N SER A 104 -4.17 -7.28 27.08
CA SER A 104 -5.62 -7.37 27.27
C SER A 104 -6.41 -7.37 25.97
N ASN A 105 -7.66 -7.89 26.02
CA ASN A 105 -8.61 -7.83 24.93
C ASN A 105 -8.94 -6.38 24.51
N ILE A 106 -8.95 -5.43 25.43
CA ILE A 106 -9.20 -4.00 25.14
C ILE A 106 -8.08 -3.43 24.25
N SER A 107 -6.83 -3.73 24.60
CA SER A 107 -5.67 -3.30 23.80
C SER A 107 -5.67 -3.93 22.42
N LEU A 108 -6.05 -5.20 22.33
CA LEU A 108 -6.20 -5.91 21.07
C LEU A 108 -7.32 -5.33 20.21
N LEU A 109 -8.49 -5.05 20.76
CA LEU A 109 -9.60 -4.40 20.03
C LEU A 109 -9.21 -3.04 19.47
N LYS A 110 -8.48 -2.22 20.23
CA LYS A 110 -7.94 -0.95 19.73
C LYS A 110 -6.98 -1.16 18.55
N ALA A 111 -6.12 -2.15 18.65
CA ALA A 111 -5.17 -2.49 17.56
C ALA A 111 -5.90 -2.96 16.30
N ILE A 112 -6.90 -3.83 16.43
CA ILE A 112 -7.74 -4.30 15.32
C ILE A 112 -8.46 -3.11 14.66
N GLY A 113 -9.07 -2.21 15.46
CA GLY A 113 -9.74 -1.02 14.92
C GLY A 113 -8.81 -0.11 14.09
N LEU A 114 -7.53 -0.02 14.46
CA LEU A 114 -6.54 0.72 13.68
C LEU A 114 -6.23 0.06 12.34
N THR A 115 -6.37 -1.26 12.20
CA THR A 115 -6.13 -1.95 10.92
C THR A 115 -7.09 -1.53 9.83
N GLU A 116 -8.34 -1.24 10.15
CA GLU A 116 -9.33 -0.72 9.19
C GLU A 116 -8.89 0.62 8.61
N TYR A 117 -8.40 1.50 9.48
CA TYR A 117 -7.84 2.78 9.05
C TYR A 117 -6.64 2.60 8.12
N PHE A 118 -5.66 1.76 8.50
CA PHE A 118 -4.49 1.50 7.67
C PHE A 118 -4.84 0.81 6.35
N GLU A 119 -5.79 -0.12 6.36
CA GLU A 119 -6.29 -0.77 5.15
C GLU A 119 -6.90 0.24 4.19
N SER A 120 -7.72 1.18 4.69
CA SER A 120 -8.34 2.21 3.85
C SER A 120 -7.28 3.03 3.10
N HIS A 121 -6.19 3.38 3.77
CA HIS A 121 -5.07 4.09 3.16
C HIS A 121 -4.25 3.21 2.21
N ALA A 122 -4.00 1.95 2.55
CA ALA A 122 -3.33 1.00 1.69
C ALA A 122 -4.11 0.81 0.37
N ARG A 123 -5.43 0.66 0.44
CA ARG A 123 -6.31 0.56 -0.74
C ARG A 123 -6.25 1.80 -1.62
N ARG A 124 -6.12 2.99 -1.05
CA ARG A 124 -5.92 4.23 -1.84
C ARG A 124 -4.59 4.19 -2.58
N ILE A 125 -3.50 3.84 -1.91
CA ILE A 125 -2.15 3.79 -2.48
C ILE A 125 -2.08 2.72 -3.59
N TYR A 126 -2.45 1.49 -3.28
CA TYR A 126 -2.38 0.37 -4.23
C TYR A 126 -3.45 0.47 -5.32
N GLY A 127 -4.61 1.05 -5.02
CA GLY A 127 -5.65 1.30 -6.01
C GLY A 127 -5.27 2.37 -7.04
N MET A 128 -4.41 3.33 -6.70
CA MET A 128 -3.88 4.30 -7.67
C MET A 128 -2.94 3.64 -8.68
N VAL A 129 -2.10 2.71 -8.21
CA VAL A 129 -1.11 2.01 -9.06
C VAL A 129 -1.80 1.09 -10.06
N ASN A 130 -2.92 0.49 -9.68
CA ASN A 130 -3.64 -0.51 -10.49
C ASN A 130 -4.81 0.05 -11.31
N LYS A 131 -5.10 1.37 -11.23
CA LYS A 131 -6.12 1.95 -12.10
C LYS A 131 -5.63 1.91 -13.55
N PRO A 132 -6.47 1.44 -14.52
CA PRO A 132 -6.14 1.49 -15.94
C PRO A 132 -5.66 2.87 -16.39
N ASP A 133 -6.23 3.92 -15.81
CA ASP A 133 -5.84 5.30 -16.03
C ASP A 133 -4.42 5.66 -15.58
N HIS A 134 -3.89 5.04 -14.52
CA HIS A 134 -2.53 5.33 -14.06
C HIS A 134 -1.48 4.83 -15.06
N SER A 135 -1.60 3.60 -15.52
CA SER A 135 -0.69 3.03 -16.53
C SER A 135 -0.78 3.80 -17.85
N ALA A 136 -2.00 4.16 -18.28
CA ALA A 136 -2.23 4.95 -19.47
C ALA A 136 -1.66 6.37 -19.34
N ARG A 137 -1.88 7.06 -18.21
CA ARG A 137 -1.28 8.38 -17.95
C ARG A 137 0.25 8.32 -17.91
N SER A 138 0.81 7.28 -17.26
CA SER A 138 2.25 7.06 -17.21
C SER A 138 2.84 6.89 -18.61
N LEU A 139 2.17 6.14 -19.50
CA LEU A 139 2.61 5.97 -20.88
C LEU A 139 2.38 7.24 -21.71
N ALA A 140 1.21 7.90 -21.57
CA ALA A 140 0.90 9.14 -22.28
C ALA A 140 1.95 10.22 -22.02
N GLY A 141 2.33 10.45 -20.75
CA GLY A 141 3.36 11.42 -20.37
C GLY A 141 4.78 11.06 -20.78
N LYS A 142 4.97 9.95 -21.53
CA LYS A 142 6.27 9.49 -22.00
C LYS A 142 6.27 9.16 -23.51
N LEU A 143 5.18 9.47 -24.21
CA LEU A 143 5.09 9.26 -25.66
C LEU A 143 6.10 10.11 -26.44
N ASP A 144 6.51 11.25 -25.90
CA ASP A 144 7.59 12.11 -26.42
C ASP A 144 8.95 11.42 -26.42
N LYS A 145 9.16 10.44 -25.53
CA LYS A 145 10.40 9.66 -25.40
C LYS A 145 10.42 8.42 -26.31
N LEU A 146 9.34 8.15 -27.02
CA LEU A 146 9.22 7.04 -27.93
C LEU A 146 9.22 7.52 -29.39
N ASN A 147 9.91 6.75 -30.25
CA ASN A 147 9.83 6.97 -31.68
C ASN A 147 8.43 6.58 -32.21
N SER A 148 8.00 7.18 -33.32
CA SER A 148 6.76 6.75 -33.99
C SER A 148 7.14 6.23 -35.39
N PRO A 149 6.84 4.94 -35.68
CA PRO A 149 6.17 3.95 -34.82
C PRO A 149 7.08 3.34 -33.77
N PHE A 150 6.47 2.83 -32.68
CA PHE A 150 7.14 2.05 -31.63
C PHE A 150 6.47 0.67 -31.45
N ILE A 151 7.15 -0.23 -30.74
CA ILE A 151 6.61 -1.54 -30.35
C ILE A 151 6.63 -1.68 -28.81
N ALA A 152 5.84 -2.60 -28.28
CA ALA A 152 5.71 -2.75 -26.81
C ALA A 152 7.02 -3.11 -26.10
N SER A 153 8.03 -3.66 -26.80
CA SER A 153 9.35 -3.93 -26.24
C SER A 153 10.20 -2.67 -26.04
N ASP A 154 9.93 -1.58 -26.76
CA ASP A 154 10.76 -0.37 -26.72
C ASP A 154 10.74 0.32 -25.36
N PHE A 155 9.67 0.13 -24.57
CA PHE A 155 9.57 0.66 -23.22
C PHE A 155 9.53 -0.40 -22.12
N ARG A 156 9.66 -1.69 -22.47
CA ARG A 156 9.65 -2.80 -21.50
C ARG A 156 10.77 -2.69 -20.47
N ASN A 157 11.95 -2.25 -20.89
CA ASN A 157 13.16 -2.23 -20.08
C ASN A 157 13.34 -0.90 -19.31
N ASN A 158 12.45 0.07 -19.49
CA ASN A 158 12.61 1.41 -18.93
C ASN A 158 12.17 1.53 -17.47
N SER A 159 11.72 0.45 -16.81
CA SER A 159 11.27 0.42 -15.41
C SER A 159 10.30 1.55 -15.04
N TRP A 160 9.48 1.98 -16.00
CA TRP A 160 8.52 3.08 -15.78
C TRP A 160 7.42 2.66 -14.82
N THR A 161 7.18 3.49 -13.80
CA THR A 161 6.14 3.25 -12.80
C THR A 161 4.78 3.03 -13.45
N GLY A 162 4.08 1.96 -13.07
CA GLY A 162 2.79 1.57 -13.62
C GLY A 162 2.88 0.87 -14.99
N LEU A 163 4.09 0.54 -15.51
CA LEU A 163 4.33 -0.14 -16.77
C LEU A 163 5.31 -1.32 -16.64
N THR A 164 5.55 -1.78 -15.43
CA THR A 164 6.54 -2.82 -15.14
C THR A 164 6.08 -4.22 -15.56
N THR A 165 4.78 -4.51 -15.48
CA THR A 165 4.22 -5.81 -15.87
C THR A 165 3.69 -5.78 -17.31
N SER A 166 3.60 -6.97 -17.95
CA SER A 166 3.01 -7.11 -19.29
C SER A 166 1.56 -6.65 -19.32
N GLU A 167 0.80 -6.99 -18.28
CA GLU A 167 -0.61 -6.62 -18.16
C GLU A 167 -0.83 -5.11 -18.09
N GLN A 168 -0.03 -4.42 -17.26
CA GLN A 168 -0.07 -2.96 -17.17
C GLN A 168 0.23 -2.29 -18.51
N ARG A 169 1.21 -2.81 -19.25
CA ARG A 169 1.56 -2.30 -20.59
C ARG A 169 0.44 -2.50 -21.59
N ILE A 170 -0.17 -3.69 -21.62
CA ILE A 170 -1.30 -4.00 -22.52
C ILE A 170 -2.51 -3.11 -22.19
N LYS A 171 -2.86 -2.97 -20.90
CA LYS A 171 -3.94 -2.09 -20.47
C LYS A 171 -3.68 -0.63 -20.87
N ALA A 172 -2.45 -0.14 -20.70
CA ALA A 172 -2.07 1.21 -21.10
C ALA A 172 -2.22 1.44 -22.59
N LEU A 173 -1.69 0.53 -23.42
CA LEU A 173 -1.82 0.61 -24.88
C LEU A 173 -3.28 0.60 -25.32
N ASN A 174 -4.09 -0.33 -24.82
CA ASN A 174 -5.51 -0.41 -25.15
C ASN A 174 -6.27 0.87 -24.78
N THR A 175 -5.97 1.45 -23.60
CA THR A 175 -6.59 2.71 -23.15
C THR A 175 -6.19 3.89 -24.06
N LEU A 176 -4.91 3.97 -24.47
CA LEU A 176 -4.44 5.03 -25.36
C LEU A 176 -4.98 4.89 -26.78
N ILE A 177 -5.15 3.65 -27.27
CA ILE A 177 -5.83 3.37 -28.55
C ILE A 177 -7.29 3.85 -28.49
N ALA A 178 -8.03 3.42 -27.45
CA ALA A 178 -9.43 3.79 -27.27
C ALA A 178 -9.66 5.30 -27.16
N ARG A 179 -8.67 6.04 -26.67
CA ARG A 179 -8.71 7.51 -26.52
C ARG A 179 -8.10 8.26 -27.72
N GLY A 180 -7.65 7.56 -28.76
CA GLY A 180 -7.08 8.18 -29.97
C GLY A 180 -5.68 8.78 -29.81
N TYR A 181 -4.97 8.50 -28.72
CA TYR A 181 -3.58 8.94 -28.52
C TYR A 181 -2.59 8.20 -29.42
N ILE A 182 -2.86 6.92 -29.68
CA ILE A 182 -2.07 6.06 -30.57
C ILE A 182 -2.99 5.21 -31.43
N SER A 183 -2.49 4.76 -32.57
CA SER A 183 -3.15 3.75 -33.40
C SER A 183 -2.28 2.49 -33.52
N GLU A 184 -2.90 1.32 -33.54
CA GLU A 184 -2.23 0.04 -33.72
C GLU A 184 -2.29 -0.41 -35.19
N MET A 185 -1.16 -0.84 -35.75
CA MET A 185 -1.08 -1.54 -37.01
C MET A 185 -0.37 -2.87 -36.84
N LYS A 186 -1.07 -3.96 -37.14
CA LYS A 186 -0.50 -5.31 -37.15
C LYS A 186 0.21 -5.54 -38.45
N GLN A 187 1.53 -5.74 -38.42
CA GLN A 187 2.31 -6.12 -39.58
C GLN A 187 2.61 -7.61 -39.55
N PRO A 188 2.44 -8.33 -40.69
CA PRO A 188 2.93 -9.69 -40.78
C PRO A 188 4.45 -9.66 -40.58
N ALA A 189 4.95 -10.52 -39.71
CA ALA A 189 6.38 -10.61 -39.50
C ALA A 189 7.02 -11.34 -40.68
N GLU A 190 7.84 -10.67 -41.42
CA GLU A 190 8.74 -11.33 -42.38
C GLU A 190 9.68 -12.24 -41.58
N ASN A 191 9.59 -13.54 -41.80
CA ASN A 191 10.40 -14.58 -41.13
C ASN A 191 10.15 -14.82 -39.61
N GLN A 192 9.08 -14.35 -39.03
CA GLN A 192 8.73 -14.62 -37.61
C GLN A 192 7.38 -15.34 -37.49
N ARG A 193 7.25 -16.19 -36.45
CA ARG A 193 6.05 -17.01 -36.23
C ARG A 193 4.83 -16.24 -35.69
N LYS A 194 4.96 -14.96 -35.34
CA LYS A 194 3.86 -14.12 -34.79
C LYS A 194 3.89 -12.71 -35.37
N PRO A 195 2.71 -12.12 -35.71
CA PRO A 195 2.62 -10.73 -36.16
C PRO A 195 3.09 -9.77 -35.05
N VAL A 196 3.75 -8.69 -35.45
CA VAL A 196 4.22 -7.65 -34.53
C VAL A 196 3.29 -6.43 -34.64
N SER A 197 2.79 -5.97 -33.48
CA SER A 197 2.01 -4.73 -33.42
C SER A 197 2.93 -3.52 -33.35
N LYS A 198 2.77 -2.60 -34.31
CA LYS A 198 3.39 -1.27 -34.31
C LYS A 198 2.37 -0.24 -33.91
N TYR A 199 2.79 0.69 -33.05
CA TYR A 199 1.95 1.75 -32.51
C TYR A 199 2.42 3.10 -33.05
N TYR A 200 1.52 3.84 -33.67
CA TYR A 200 1.75 5.17 -34.23
C TYR A 200 1.18 6.23 -33.29
N ILE A 201 1.99 7.19 -32.92
CA ILE A 201 1.56 8.30 -32.05
C ILE A 201 0.75 9.29 -32.88
N ASN A 202 -0.42 9.69 -32.37
CA ASN A 202 -1.23 10.70 -33.02
C ASN A 202 -0.52 12.06 -32.96
N PRO A 203 -0.20 12.70 -34.09
CA PRO A 203 0.52 13.97 -34.11
C PRO A 203 -0.19 15.09 -33.33
N LEU A 204 -1.52 15.07 -33.26
CA LEU A 204 -2.34 16.07 -32.55
C LEU A 204 -2.21 15.96 -31.02
N THR A 205 -1.61 14.88 -30.49
CA THR A 205 -1.41 14.68 -29.05
C THR A 205 0.01 15.03 -28.60
N ARG A 206 0.91 15.31 -29.52
CA ARG A 206 2.20 15.94 -29.23
C ARG A 206 1.93 17.43 -29.17
N GLY A 207 1.75 17.98 -27.95
CA GLY A 207 1.70 19.43 -27.77
C GLY A 207 2.96 20.06 -28.37
N GLU A 208 2.75 21.06 -29.23
CA GLU A 208 3.78 21.99 -29.62
C GLU A 208 4.30 22.77 -28.41
#